data_55c163f45ae2df13b512d310e3d64479
#
_entry.id   55c163f45ae2df13b512d310e3d64479
#
_cell.length_a   1.000
_cell.length_b   1.000
_cell.length_c   1.000
_cell.angle_alpha   90.00
_cell.angle_beta   90.00
_cell.angle_gamma   90.00
#
_symmetry.space_group_name_H-M   'P 1'
#
loop_
_entity.id
_entity.type
_entity.pdbx_description
1 polymer ?
#
loop_
_entity_poly.entity_id
_entity_poly.type
_entity_poly.pdbx_seq_one_letter_code
_entity_poly.pdbx_strand_id
1 'polypeptide(L)'
;FQSISYLIDVYRREAPAQRRFQDLLLYISMFPQLIAGPIVRYDIVALEIRDRKVRQYDIVEGCYRFLIGLGKKVILANQFSEIADQFLANGLQNLSTFGAWVGILAFTLQIFFDFSGYSDMAIGLGRCLGFHFAENFKHPYCCTSISDFWRKWHMSLGSFFRDYVYIPMGGNR
;
A
#
# COMPACT_ATOMS: atom_id res chain seq x y z
N PHE A 1 -9.38 8.01 -4.11
CA PHE A 1 -8.57 7.56 -5.25
C PHE A 1 -9.30 6.51 -6.08
N GLN A 2 -9.80 5.40 -5.52
CA GLN A 2 -10.46 4.31 -6.24
C GLN A 2 -11.67 4.75 -7.06
N SER A 3 -12.59 5.51 -6.46
CA SER A 3 -13.76 6.03 -7.18
C SER A 3 -13.37 6.97 -8.32
N ILE A 4 -12.33 7.78 -8.13
CA ILE A 4 -11.83 8.70 -9.14
C ILE A 4 -11.19 7.92 -10.30
N SER A 5 -10.32 6.95 -10.01
CA SER A 5 -9.71 6.11 -11.06
C SER A 5 -10.79 5.39 -11.87
N TYR A 6 -11.78 4.77 -11.20
CA TYR A 6 -12.87 4.10 -11.88
C TYR A 6 -13.66 5.03 -12.83
N LEU A 7 -14.01 6.24 -12.38
CA LEU A 7 -14.74 7.20 -13.23
C LEU A 7 -13.91 7.61 -14.45
N ILE A 8 -12.62 7.85 -14.26
CA ILE A 8 -11.70 8.21 -15.34
C ILE A 8 -11.52 7.04 -16.32
N ASP A 9 -11.34 5.82 -15.82
CA ASP A 9 -11.16 4.62 -16.65
C ASP A 9 -12.42 4.32 -17.50
N VAL A 10 -13.61 4.48 -16.90
CA VAL A 10 -14.88 4.38 -17.66
C VAL A 10 -15.00 5.49 -18.71
N TYR A 11 -14.65 6.73 -18.36
CA TYR A 11 -14.67 7.86 -19.30
C TYR A 11 -13.70 7.63 -20.47
N ARG A 12 -12.50 7.11 -20.19
CA ARG A 12 -11.49 6.76 -21.20
C ARG A 12 -11.82 5.49 -21.99
N ARG A 13 -12.86 4.76 -21.61
CA ARG A 13 -13.25 3.46 -22.15
C ARG A 13 -12.19 2.36 -21.91
N GLU A 14 -11.34 2.53 -20.91
CA GLU A 14 -10.36 1.55 -20.46
C GLU A 14 -11.00 0.46 -19.58
N ALA A 15 -12.10 0.78 -18.92
CA ALA A 15 -12.90 -0.15 -18.13
C ALA A 15 -14.39 -0.07 -18.51
N PRO A 16 -15.11 -1.21 -18.53
CA PRO A 16 -16.56 -1.20 -18.74
C PRO A 16 -17.28 -0.62 -17.52
N ALA A 17 -18.33 0.17 -17.76
CA ALA A 17 -19.20 0.67 -16.71
C ALA A 17 -19.90 -0.49 -15.99
N GLN A 18 -19.79 -0.57 -14.67
CA GLN A 18 -20.45 -1.59 -13.87
C GLN A 18 -21.96 -1.32 -13.80
N ARG A 19 -22.75 -2.29 -14.25
CA ARG A 19 -24.21 -2.17 -14.29
C ARG A 19 -24.88 -2.58 -12.96
N ARG A 20 -24.19 -3.37 -12.12
CA ARG A 20 -24.71 -3.82 -10.84
C ARG A 20 -24.19 -2.91 -9.75
N PHE A 21 -25.07 -2.21 -9.07
CA PHE A 21 -24.72 -1.33 -7.95
C PHE A 21 -23.99 -2.07 -6.83
N GLN A 22 -24.40 -3.31 -6.54
CA GLN A 22 -23.77 -4.13 -5.49
C GLN A 22 -22.30 -4.42 -5.76
N ASP A 23 -21.92 -4.71 -7.01
CA ASP A 23 -20.53 -5.00 -7.40
C ASP A 23 -19.67 -3.72 -7.31
N LEU A 24 -20.24 -2.57 -7.69
CA LEU A 24 -19.57 -1.29 -7.53
C LEU A 24 -19.41 -0.90 -6.06
N LEU A 25 -20.45 -1.12 -5.25
CA LEU A 25 -20.39 -0.87 -3.83
C LEU A 25 -19.33 -1.76 -3.16
N LEU A 26 -19.30 -3.06 -3.49
CA LEU A 26 -18.26 -3.98 -3.03
C LEU A 26 -16.86 -3.47 -3.36
N TYR A 27 -16.62 -3.05 -4.61
CA TYR A 27 -15.33 -2.51 -5.03
C TYR A 27 -14.90 -1.29 -4.22
N ILE A 28 -15.80 -0.34 -3.99
CA ILE A 28 -15.48 0.90 -3.28
C ILE A 28 -15.33 0.68 -1.77
N SER A 29 -16.15 -0.20 -1.17
CA SER A 29 -16.22 -0.40 0.28
C SER A 29 -15.40 -1.59 0.78
N MET A 30 -14.65 -2.27 -0.08
CA MET A 30 -13.85 -3.44 0.29
C MET A 30 -12.81 -3.07 1.34
N PHE A 31 -13.02 -3.53 2.58
CA PHE A 31 -12.29 -3.07 3.76
C PHE A 31 -10.77 -3.29 3.73
N PRO A 32 -10.18 -4.37 3.14
CA PRO A 32 -8.74 -4.54 3.17
C PRO A 32 -7.97 -3.45 2.42
N GLN A 33 -8.59 -2.81 1.44
CA GLN A 33 -7.97 -1.75 0.63
C GLN A 33 -8.28 -0.33 1.13
N LEU A 34 -9.18 -0.18 2.14
CA LEU A 34 -9.52 1.14 2.69
C LEU A 34 -8.36 1.73 3.49
N ILE A 35 -8.32 3.06 3.58
CA ILE A 35 -7.37 3.88 4.34
C ILE A 35 -5.93 3.77 3.80
N ALA A 36 -5.15 2.79 4.21
CA ALA A 36 -3.74 2.64 3.85
C ALA A 36 -3.43 1.36 3.03
N GLY A 37 -4.46 0.64 2.57
CA GLY A 37 -4.29 -0.50 1.66
C GLY A 37 -3.79 -0.07 0.28
N PRO A 38 -3.34 -1.03 -0.56
CA PRO A 38 -2.98 -0.72 -1.94
C PRO A 38 -4.16 -0.09 -2.69
N ILE A 39 -3.89 0.93 -3.50
CA ILE A 39 -4.90 1.52 -4.38
C ILE A 39 -5.14 0.53 -5.52
N VAL A 40 -6.25 -0.19 -5.44
CA VAL A 40 -6.61 -1.22 -6.42
C VAL A 40 -7.47 -0.61 -7.51
N ARG A 41 -7.09 -0.81 -8.76
CA ARG A 41 -7.90 -0.39 -9.91
C ARG A 41 -9.05 -1.38 -10.14
N TYR A 42 -10.14 -0.88 -10.71
CA TYR A 42 -11.32 -1.69 -10.99
C TYR A 42 -11.04 -2.83 -11.98
N ASP A 43 -10.26 -2.58 -13.03
CA ASP A 43 -9.87 -3.58 -14.04
C ASP A 43 -9.19 -4.81 -13.44
N ILE A 44 -8.37 -4.62 -12.39
CA ILE A 44 -7.64 -5.70 -11.70
C ILE A 44 -8.61 -6.65 -10.98
N VAL A 45 -9.64 -6.13 -10.32
CA VAL A 45 -10.55 -6.92 -9.48
C VAL A 45 -11.90 -7.21 -10.12
N ALA A 46 -12.19 -6.63 -11.28
CA ALA A 46 -13.48 -6.75 -11.93
C ALA A 46 -13.91 -8.19 -12.23
N LEU A 47 -12.97 -9.04 -12.62
CA LEU A 47 -13.22 -10.46 -12.87
C LEU A 47 -13.43 -11.21 -11.56
N GLU A 48 -12.64 -10.90 -10.52
CA GLU A 48 -12.71 -11.55 -9.22
C GLU A 48 -13.99 -11.15 -8.45
N ILE A 49 -14.56 -9.98 -8.70
CA ILE A 49 -15.85 -9.58 -8.12
C ILE A 49 -16.96 -10.51 -8.60
N ARG A 50 -16.91 -10.96 -9.87
CA ARG A 50 -17.97 -11.77 -10.49
C ARG A 50 -17.76 -13.27 -10.35
N ASP A 51 -16.55 -13.74 -10.59
CA ASP A 51 -16.19 -15.18 -10.55
C ASP A 51 -14.97 -15.39 -9.64
N ARG A 52 -15.22 -15.30 -8.34
CA ARG A 52 -14.18 -15.48 -7.32
C ARG A 52 -14.12 -16.92 -6.88
N LYS A 53 -12.92 -17.50 -6.95
CA LYS A 53 -12.63 -18.84 -6.45
C LYS A 53 -11.60 -18.74 -5.32
N VAL A 54 -12.04 -19.03 -4.12
CA VAL A 54 -11.15 -19.12 -2.96
C VAL A 54 -10.64 -20.54 -2.84
N ARG A 55 -9.34 -20.73 -3.02
CA ARG A 55 -8.68 -22.04 -2.83
C ARG A 55 -8.13 -22.11 -1.40
N GLN A 56 -8.03 -23.30 -0.85
CA GLN A 56 -7.41 -23.50 0.47
C GLN A 56 -5.98 -22.94 0.53
N TYR A 57 -5.22 -23.07 -0.54
CA TYR A 57 -3.89 -22.45 -0.68
C TYR A 57 -3.91 -20.92 -0.52
N ASP A 58 -4.91 -20.24 -1.08
CA ASP A 58 -5.03 -18.79 -0.98
C ASP A 58 -5.32 -18.32 0.44
N ILE A 59 -6.08 -19.12 1.20
CA ILE A 59 -6.34 -18.84 2.62
C ILE A 59 -5.05 -18.99 3.44
N VAL A 60 -4.31 -20.09 3.25
CA VAL A 60 -3.07 -20.34 3.99
C VAL A 60 -2.02 -19.25 3.71
N GLU A 61 -1.78 -18.95 2.44
CA GLU A 61 -0.84 -17.91 2.02
C GLU A 61 -1.29 -16.51 2.46
N GLY A 62 -2.59 -16.23 2.39
CA GLY A 62 -3.16 -14.97 2.86
C GLY A 62 -2.98 -14.79 4.37
N CYS A 63 -3.27 -15.82 5.16
CA CYS A 63 -3.04 -15.82 6.61
C CYS A 63 -1.54 -15.67 6.95
N TYR A 64 -0.67 -16.40 6.26
CA TYR A 64 0.77 -16.29 6.45
C TYR A 64 1.27 -14.86 6.19
N ARG A 65 0.85 -14.27 5.07
CA ARG A 65 1.20 -12.90 4.74
C ARG A 65 0.65 -11.88 5.74
N PHE A 66 -0.58 -12.07 6.19
CA PHE A 66 -1.19 -11.24 7.23
C PHE A 66 -0.36 -11.26 8.52
N LEU A 67 0.06 -12.45 8.97
CA LEU A 67 0.88 -12.60 10.17
C LEU A 67 2.25 -11.95 10.04
N ILE A 68 2.89 -12.03 8.87
CA ILE A 68 4.14 -11.30 8.60
C ILE A 68 3.91 -9.79 8.69
N GLY A 69 2.85 -9.28 8.08
CA GLY A 69 2.49 -7.86 8.15
C GLY A 69 2.23 -7.40 9.59
N LEU A 70 1.50 -8.20 10.35
CA LEU A 70 1.24 -7.95 11.77
C LEU A 70 2.54 -7.93 12.59
N GLY A 71 3.45 -8.89 12.34
CA GLY A 71 4.77 -8.93 12.96
C GLY A 71 5.61 -7.69 12.65
N LYS A 72 5.62 -7.23 11.39
CA LYS A 72 6.28 -5.97 11.00
C LYS A 72 5.74 -4.77 11.80
N LYS A 73 4.42 -4.68 11.95
CA LYS A 73 3.80 -3.58 12.68
C LYS A 73 4.03 -3.66 14.19
N VAL A 74 3.73 -4.79 14.80
CA VAL A 74 3.73 -4.93 16.27
C VAL A 74 5.14 -5.08 16.83
N ILE A 75 6.00 -5.86 16.16
CA ILE A 75 7.34 -6.16 16.69
C ILE A 75 8.35 -5.10 16.24
N LEU A 76 8.33 -4.71 14.93
CA LEU A 76 9.37 -3.82 14.41
C LEU A 76 8.96 -2.34 14.50
N ALA A 77 7.80 -1.96 13.91
CA ALA A 77 7.41 -0.56 13.83
C ALA A 77 7.21 0.06 15.22
N ASN A 78 6.56 -0.64 16.15
CA ASN A 78 6.35 -0.12 17.51
C ASN A 78 7.68 0.09 18.25
N GLN A 79 8.63 -0.85 18.16
CA GLN A 79 9.95 -0.70 18.80
C GLN A 79 10.76 0.45 18.20
N PHE A 80 10.72 0.60 16.86
CA PHE A 80 11.38 1.74 16.21
C PHE A 80 10.68 3.08 16.53
N SER A 81 9.36 3.08 16.76
CA SER A 81 8.63 4.27 17.22
C SER A 81 9.13 4.72 18.60
N GLU A 82 9.24 3.78 19.56
CA GLU A 82 9.72 4.09 20.90
C GLU A 82 11.15 4.67 20.87
N ILE A 83 12.04 4.09 20.06
CA ILE A 83 13.41 4.61 19.88
C ILE A 83 13.38 5.99 19.22
N ALA A 84 12.61 6.20 18.16
CA ALA A 84 12.50 7.48 17.50
C ALA A 84 11.98 8.57 18.45
N ASP A 85 10.95 8.27 19.24
CA ASP A 85 10.35 9.19 20.21
C ASP A 85 11.33 9.57 21.32
N GLN A 86 12.14 8.63 21.81
CA GLN A 86 13.19 8.92 22.82
C GLN A 86 14.18 9.99 22.36
N PHE A 87 14.56 9.97 21.08
CA PHE A 87 15.55 10.89 20.54
C PHE A 87 14.95 12.14 19.90
N LEU A 88 13.76 12.06 19.30
CA LEU A 88 13.19 13.16 18.50
C LEU A 88 12.07 13.92 19.21
N ALA A 89 11.33 13.30 20.15
CA ALA A 89 10.20 13.95 20.80
C ALA A 89 10.57 14.85 21.99
N ASN A 90 11.71 14.62 22.65
CA ASN A 90 12.11 15.32 23.88
C ASN A 90 12.81 16.67 23.66
N GLY A 91 12.68 17.28 22.49
CA GLY A 91 13.28 18.58 22.13
C GLY A 91 14.70 18.44 21.58
N LEU A 92 14.90 19.09 20.43
CA LEU A 92 16.15 19.00 19.64
C LEU A 92 17.33 19.79 20.27
N GLN A 93 17.08 20.60 21.30
CA GLN A 93 18.08 21.54 21.82
C GLN A 93 19.29 20.87 22.49
N ASN A 94 19.13 19.67 23.04
CA ASN A 94 20.21 18.94 23.70
C ASN A 94 20.56 17.61 23.00
N LEU A 95 20.13 17.45 21.73
CA LEU A 95 20.33 16.23 20.98
C LEU A 95 21.78 16.16 20.47
N SER A 96 22.50 15.09 20.87
CA SER A 96 23.82 14.81 20.31
C SER A 96 23.72 14.41 18.83
N THR A 97 24.78 14.63 18.06
CA THR A 97 24.85 14.22 16.65
C THR A 97 24.58 12.73 16.48
N PHE A 98 25.10 11.90 17.36
CA PHE A 98 24.83 10.46 17.35
C PHE A 98 23.36 10.15 17.63
N GLY A 99 22.76 10.78 18.64
CA GLY A 99 21.34 10.63 18.96
C GLY A 99 20.42 11.05 17.80
N ALA A 100 20.78 12.14 17.09
CA ALA A 100 20.06 12.58 15.92
C ALA A 100 20.05 11.52 14.81
N TRP A 101 21.20 10.92 14.51
CA TRP A 101 21.28 9.85 13.52
C TRP A 101 20.48 8.60 13.93
N VAL A 102 20.58 8.19 15.20
CA VAL A 102 19.80 7.05 15.71
C VAL A 102 18.30 7.33 15.60
N GLY A 103 17.86 8.51 16.01
CA GLY A 103 16.44 8.91 15.93
C GLY A 103 15.91 8.92 14.49
N ILE A 104 16.65 9.52 13.54
CA ILE A 104 16.25 9.59 12.13
C ILE A 104 16.21 8.19 11.49
N LEU A 105 17.19 7.34 11.75
CA LEU A 105 17.20 5.96 11.24
C LEU A 105 16.06 5.13 11.83
N ALA A 106 15.81 5.25 13.14
CA ALA A 106 14.68 4.59 13.78
C ALA A 106 13.34 5.04 13.19
N PHE A 107 13.15 6.35 13.00
CA PHE A 107 11.95 6.91 12.38
C PHE A 107 11.76 6.43 10.93
N THR A 108 12.84 6.37 10.17
CA THR A 108 12.83 5.86 8.79
C THR A 108 12.38 4.40 8.73
N LEU A 109 12.89 3.56 9.62
CA LEU A 109 12.51 2.14 9.72
C LEU A 109 11.09 1.98 10.26
N GLN A 110 10.69 2.80 11.23
CA GLN A 110 9.33 2.83 11.75
C GLN A 110 8.31 3.06 10.64
N ILE A 111 8.45 4.13 9.86
CA ILE A 111 7.52 4.44 8.75
C ILE A 111 7.46 3.28 7.75
N PHE A 112 8.60 2.69 7.42
CA PHE A 112 8.64 1.58 6.48
C PHE A 112 7.91 0.34 7.01
N PHE A 113 8.23 -0.10 8.23
CA PHE A 113 7.63 -1.31 8.79
C PHE A 113 6.16 -1.11 9.13
N ASP A 114 5.76 0.08 9.58
CA ASP A 114 4.36 0.40 9.85
C ASP A 114 3.54 0.33 8.56
N PHE A 115 3.96 1.00 7.52
CA PHE A 115 3.21 1.08 6.28
C PHE A 115 3.30 -0.20 5.43
N SER A 116 4.49 -0.81 5.31
CA SER A 116 4.63 -2.09 4.60
C SER A 116 3.92 -3.22 5.34
N GLY A 117 3.92 -3.21 6.68
CA GLY A 117 3.18 -4.17 7.50
C GLY A 117 1.66 -4.06 7.27
N TYR A 118 1.13 -2.84 7.26
CA TYR A 118 -0.28 -2.62 6.94
C TYR A 118 -0.63 -3.11 5.52
N SER A 119 0.22 -2.80 4.54
CA SER A 119 0.02 -3.24 3.17
C SER A 119 0.02 -4.77 3.04
N ASP A 120 0.95 -5.46 3.73
CA ASP A 120 0.98 -6.92 3.74
C ASP A 120 -0.26 -7.53 4.41
N MET A 121 -0.75 -6.94 5.51
CA MET A 121 -2.01 -7.36 6.13
C MET A 121 -3.18 -7.20 5.18
N ALA A 122 -3.27 -6.07 4.47
CA ALA A 122 -4.32 -5.80 3.50
C ALA A 122 -4.31 -6.79 2.33
N ILE A 123 -3.14 -7.05 1.75
CA ILE A 123 -2.96 -8.02 0.66
C ILE A 123 -3.27 -9.45 1.15
N GLY A 124 -2.82 -9.80 2.36
CA GLY A 124 -3.11 -11.10 2.96
C GLY A 124 -4.61 -11.34 3.17
N LEU A 125 -5.32 -10.36 3.72
CA LEU A 125 -6.79 -10.44 3.88
C LEU A 125 -7.50 -10.47 2.54
N GLY A 126 -7.08 -9.65 1.57
CA GLY A 126 -7.60 -9.70 0.21
C GLY A 126 -7.49 -11.10 -0.38
N ARG A 127 -6.32 -11.75 -0.24
CA ARG A 127 -6.08 -13.10 -0.73
C ARG A 127 -6.94 -14.16 -0.05
N CYS A 128 -7.13 -14.06 1.27
CA CYS A 128 -8.07 -14.94 2.00
C CYS A 128 -9.50 -14.83 1.46
N LEU A 129 -9.88 -13.67 0.96
CA LEU A 129 -11.17 -13.41 0.34
C LEU A 129 -11.21 -13.71 -1.17
N GLY A 130 -10.10 -14.19 -1.76
CA GLY A 130 -9.97 -14.51 -3.17
C GLY A 130 -9.73 -13.31 -4.09
N PHE A 131 -9.19 -12.22 -3.55
CA PHE A 131 -8.74 -11.05 -4.30
C PHE A 131 -7.22 -10.97 -4.34
N HIS A 132 -6.66 -10.69 -5.50
CA HIS A 132 -5.22 -10.60 -5.71
C HIS A 132 -4.78 -9.15 -5.90
N PHE A 133 -4.47 -8.49 -4.80
CA PHE A 133 -3.97 -7.12 -4.82
C PHE A 133 -2.50 -7.06 -5.24
N ALA A 134 -2.13 -5.99 -5.95
CA ALA A 134 -0.75 -5.75 -6.33
C ALA A 134 0.14 -5.40 -5.13
N GLU A 135 1.44 -5.68 -5.27
CA GLU A 135 2.44 -5.29 -4.29
C GLU A 135 2.53 -3.77 -4.16
N ASN A 136 2.71 -3.29 -2.93
CA ASN A 136 2.83 -1.86 -2.64
C ASN A 136 4.26 -1.44 -2.30
N PHE A 137 5.09 -2.38 -1.83
CA PHE A 137 6.49 -2.17 -1.47
C PHE A 137 7.39 -3.28 -2.05
N LYS A 138 8.54 -2.89 -2.61
CA LYS A 138 9.52 -3.82 -3.18
C LYS A 138 10.94 -3.42 -2.81
N HIS A 139 11.34 -3.69 -1.55
CA HIS A 139 12.68 -3.37 -1.04
C HIS A 139 13.14 -1.94 -1.36
N PRO A 140 12.41 -0.89 -0.92
CA PRO A 140 12.67 0.49 -1.34
C PRO A 140 14.03 1.01 -0.88
N TYR A 141 14.57 0.52 0.24
CA TYR A 141 15.88 0.96 0.74
C TYR A 141 17.07 0.25 0.07
N CYS A 142 16.82 -0.72 -0.83
CA CYS A 142 17.83 -1.31 -1.70
C CYS A 142 17.85 -0.64 -3.08
N CYS A 143 17.58 0.67 -3.14
CA CYS A 143 17.57 1.46 -4.37
C CYS A 143 18.93 2.09 -4.64
N THR A 144 19.22 2.34 -5.91
CA THR A 144 20.45 3.02 -6.37
C THR A 144 20.20 4.47 -6.78
N SER A 145 18.95 4.91 -6.83
CA SER A 145 18.55 6.29 -7.16
C SER A 145 17.22 6.66 -6.51
N ILE A 146 16.96 7.96 -6.38
CA ILE A 146 15.67 8.47 -5.89
C ILE A 146 14.51 8.03 -6.79
N SER A 147 14.72 8.00 -8.11
CA SER A 147 13.70 7.50 -9.04
C SER A 147 13.40 6.02 -8.83
N ASP A 148 14.43 5.19 -8.54
CA ASP A 148 14.25 3.78 -8.22
C ASP A 148 13.55 3.59 -6.87
N PHE A 149 13.84 4.44 -5.87
CA PHE A 149 13.13 4.47 -4.59
C PHE A 149 11.62 4.63 -4.80
N TRP A 150 11.18 5.67 -5.52
CA TRP A 150 9.77 5.94 -5.75
C TRP A 150 9.05 4.87 -6.59
N ARG A 151 9.78 4.09 -7.37
CA ARG A 151 9.24 2.93 -8.08
C ARG A 151 9.02 1.72 -7.19
N LYS A 152 9.59 1.71 -5.98
CA LYS A 152 9.54 0.61 -5.02
C LYS A 152 8.79 0.94 -3.73
N TRP A 153 8.55 2.24 -3.48
CA TRP A 153 7.82 2.78 -2.35
C TRP A 153 6.40 3.15 -2.77
N HIS A 154 5.39 2.62 -2.05
CA HIS A 154 3.96 2.92 -2.28
C HIS A 154 3.59 2.89 -3.77
N MET A 155 3.88 1.77 -4.41
CA MET A 155 3.81 1.60 -5.87
C MET A 155 2.42 1.91 -6.43
N SER A 156 1.36 1.57 -5.70
CA SER A 156 -0.02 1.83 -6.12
C SER A 156 -0.33 3.33 -6.19
N LEU A 157 0.16 4.13 -5.23
CA LEU A 157 0.02 5.59 -5.27
C LEU A 157 0.86 6.20 -6.40
N GLY A 158 2.09 5.72 -6.57
CA GLY A 158 2.97 6.15 -7.65
C GLY A 158 2.35 5.94 -9.03
N SER A 159 1.77 4.75 -9.27
CA SER A 159 1.05 4.45 -10.51
C SER A 159 -0.21 5.32 -10.68
N PHE A 160 -0.96 5.55 -9.60
CA PHE A 160 -2.13 6.43 -9.64
C PHE A 160 -1.74 7.84 -10.09
N PHE A 161 -0.76 8.47 -9.44
CA PHE A 161 -0.33 9.82 -9.82
C PHE A 161 0.22 9.89 -11.24
N ARG A 162 0.98 8.87 -11.67
CA ARG A 162 1.49 8.81 -13.04
C ARG A 162 0.35 8.80 -14.06
N ASP A 163 -0.61 7.89 -13.89
CA ASP A 163 -1.58 7.57 -14.93
C ASP A 163 -2.78 8.53 -14.92
N TYR A 164 -3.16 9.09 -13.77
CA TYR A 164 -4.34 9.95 -13.64
C TYR A 164 -4.01 11.44 -13.46
N VAL A 165 -2.77 11.79 -13.15
CA VAL A 165 -2.37 13.19 -12.95
C VAL A 165 -1.26 13.58 -13.93
N TYR A 166 -0.08 12.94 -13.83
CA TYR A 166 1.12 13.37 -14.54
C TYR A 166 0.97 13.24 -16.07
N ILE A 167 0.56 12.08 -16.56
CA ILE A 167 0.37 11.84 -18.01
C ILE A 167 -0.70 12.75 -18.59
N PRO A 168 -1.92 12.89 -17.99
CA PRO A 168 -2.93 13.80 -18.49
C PRO A 168 -2.54 15.27 -18.50
N MET A 169 -1.68 15.70 -17.56
CA MET A 169 -1.17 17.06 -17.52
C MET A 169 -0.04 17.34 -18.52
N GLY A 170 0.27 16.41 -19.42
CA GLY A 170 1.29 16.57 -20.44
C GLY A 170 2.67 16.03 -20.06
N GLY A 171 2.74 15.14 -19.06
CA GLY A 171 3.98 14.44 -18.70
C GLY A 171 4.60 13.68 -19.87
N ASN A 172 5.79 13.11 -19.66
CA ASN A 172 6.63 12.50 -20.70
C ASN A 172 5.81 11.64 -21.68
N ARG A 173 5.76 12.09 -22.92
CA ARG A 173 5.24 11.37 -24.08
C ARG A 173 6.38 10.81 -24.88
#